data_e25bcacbc0e6021a02b2824d4e7ef189
#
_entry.id   e25bcacbc0e6021a02b2824d4e7ef189
#
_cell.length_a   1.000
_cell.length_b   1.000
_cell.length_c   1.000
_cell.angle_alpha   90.00
_cell.angle_beta   90.00
_cell.angle_gamma   90.00
#
_symmetry.space_group_name_H-M   'P 1'
#
loop_
_entity.id
_entity.type
_entity.pdbx_description
1 polymer ?
#
loop_
_entity_poly.entity_id
_entity_poly.type
_entity_poly.pdbx_seq_one_letter_code
_entity_poly.pdbx_strand_id
1 'polypeptide(L)'
;GPDLFRLQDRKGNDYLLGPTHEEMFTLMVKGEFSSYKDLPLSIYQIQTKYRDEPRPRSGIIRGREFVMKDSYSFDVDDAGLEISYNKHRQAYINTFDRLGLRYNIVSAMSGAMGGSKSEEFLAPCPTGEDTYVLCNGCGYAANVEAMITKVAPFKGEKVGAIEVLDTPNTPTIDSLVEVFNKKYGANISAVDTLKNVLLMADEKPIAVLVPGDREVDLKRLEANLAGVKELRLFEDADFAKHPKLVKGYVGPQDAKAFGITLYADPRIVEGSHWITGANQKDKHARFVTCGRDFKVDQYIEAAEVRAGDNCPKCEKPVVIDRAIEIGHIFQLGRKYAQSLGLTVLDKEGKPVVVTMGSYGI
;
A
#
# COMPACT_ATOMS: atom_id res chain seq x y z
N GLY A 1 18.62 1.14 4.00
CA GLY A 1 17.62 1.84 3.19
C GLY A 1 18.23 3.07 2.52
N PRO A 2 17.54 3.65 1.54
CA PRO A 2 18.02 4.86 0.83
C PRO A 2 18.09 6.09 1.74
N ASP A 3 17.25 6.14 2.78
CA ASP A 3 17.09 7.32 3.65
C ASP A 3 18.11 7.38 4.81
N LEU A 4 19.18 6.59 4.75
CA LEU A 4 20.20 6.54 5.80
C LEU A 4 21.33 7.50 5.50
N PHE A 5 21.57 8.47 6.38
CA PHE A 5 22.82 9.24 6.39
C PHE A 5 23.97 8.36 6.82
N ARG A 6 24.95 8.22 5.92
CA ARG A 6 26.18 7.44 6.14
C ARG A 6 27.36 8.41 6.28
N LEU A 7 28.23 8.15 7.24
CA LEU A 7 29.44 8.92 7.45
C LEU A 7 30.57 8.00 7.95
N GLN A 8 31.80 8.48 7.85
CA GLN A 8 32.96 7.79 8.37
C GLN A 8 33.71 8.66 9.36
N ASP A 9 34.28 8.05 10.39
CA ASP A 9 35.22 8.71 11.29
C ASP A 9 36.60 8.89 10.64
N ARG A 10 37.51 9.53 11.38
CA ARG A 10 38.90 9.73 10.94
C ARG A 10 39.69 8.43 10.77
N LYS A 11 39.22 7.31 11.30
CA LYS A 11 39.84 5.99 11.22
C LYS A 11 39.21 5.12 10.13
N GLY A 12 38.20 5.65 9.40
CA GLY A 12 37.49 4.95 8.35
C GLY A 12 36.38 4.00 8.85
N ASN A 13 35.97 4.10 10.11
CA ASN A 13 34.82 3.34 10.60
C ASN A 13 33.52 3.94 10.08
N ASP A 14 32.60 3.08 9.65
CA ASP A 14 31.27 3.48 9.16
C ASP A 14 30.32 3.78 10.32
N TYR A 15 29.57 4.86 10.18
CA TYR A 15 28.52 5.29 11.09
C TYR A 15 27.23 5.61 10.33
N LEU A 16 26.10 5.51 11.05
CA LEU A 16 24.78 5.92 10.59
C LEU A 16 24.20 6.93 11.58
N LEU A 17 23.60 7.99 11.06
CA LEU A 17 22.73 8.84 11.88
C LEU A 17 21.36 8.14 12.02
N GLY A 18 20.77 8.20 13.21
CA GLY A 18 19.55 7.46 13.52
C GLY A 18 18.31 8.04 12.81
N PRO A 19 17.71 7.32 11.85
CA PRO A 19 16.43 7.71 11.22
C PRO A 19 15.23 7.33 12.07
N THR A 20 15.38 6.30 12.93
CA THR A 20 14.44 5.75 13.88
C THR A 20 15.17 4.85 14.88
N HIS A 21 14.56 4.46 15.98
CA HIS A 21 15.28 3.80 17.08
C HIS A 21 14.67 2.46 17.55
N GLU A 22 13.80 1.81 16.78
CA GLU A 22 13.22 0.51 17.10
C GLU A 22 14.32 -0.52 17.44
N GLU A 23 15.35 -0.59 16.61
CA GLU A 23 16.46 -1.55 16.77
C GLU A 23 17.26 -1.24 18.02
N MET A 24 17.59 0.02 18.26
CA MET A 24 18.37 0.45 19.41
C MET A 24 17.65 0.18 20.72
N PHE A 25 16.36 0.49 20.82
CA PHE A 25 15.57 0.19 22.02
C PHE A 25 15.36 -1.31 22.22
N THR A 26 15.21 -2.07 21.13
CA THR A 26 15.16 -3.54 21.21
C THR A 26 16.45 -4.12 21.80
N LEU A 27 17.62 -3.63 21.36
CA LEU A 27 18.93 -4.07 21.90
C LEU A 27 19.10 -3.64 23.35
N MET A 28 18.70 -2.42 23.72
CA MET A 28 18.77 -1.95 25.11
C MET A 28 17.90 -2.82 26.02
N VAL A 29 16.64 -3.08 25.64
CA VAL A 29 15.74 -3.94 26.43
C VAL A 29 16.29 -5.36 26.55
N LYS A 30 16.88 -5.91 25.49
CA LYS A 30 17.53 -7.22 25.51
C LYS A 30 18.68 -7.29 26.53
N GLY A 31 19.41 -6.20 26.70
CA GLY A 31 20.53 -6.14 27.64
C GLY A 31 20.11 -5.97 29.09
N GLU A 32 18.95 -5.40 29.36
CA GLU A 32 18.53 -4.98 30.69
C GLU A 32 17.43 -5.86 31.33
N PHE A 33 16.59 -6.51 30.51
CA PHE A 33 15.40 -7.21 30.98
C PHE A 33 15.37 -8.66 30.48
N SER A 34 14.99 -9.59 31.37
CA SER A 34 15.01 -11.03 31.08
C SER A 34 13.78 -11.80 31.55
N SER A 35 12.85 -11.15 32.24
CA SER A 35 11.70 -11.80 32.87
C SER A 35 10.37 -11.18 32.39
N TYR A 36 9.33 -12.02 32.26
CA TYR A 36 7.97 -11.54 32.05
C TYR A 36 7.48 -10.56 33.14
N LYS A 37 8.11 -10.58 34.31
CA LYS A 37 7.77 -9.67 35.43
C LYS A 37 8.17 -8.22 35.15
N ASP A 38 9.11 -8.02 34.21
CA ASP A 38 9.57 -6.71 33.79
C ASP A 38 8.61 -6.08 32.78
N LEU A 39 7.66 -6.86 32.24
CA LEU A 39 6.69 -6.45 31.23
C LEU A 39 5.26 -6.32 31.80
N PRO A 40 4.42 -5.44 31.27
CA PRO A 40 4.66 -4.57 30.10
C PRO A 40 5.63 -3.43 30.43
N LEU A 41 6.53 -3.15 29.51
CA LEU A 41 7.47 -2.03 29.60
C LEU A 41 7.13 -1.01 28.51
N SER A 42 7.11 0.28 28.87
CA SER A 42 7.00 1.38 27.93
C SER A 42 8.09 2.41 28.21
N ILE A 43 8.90 2.67 27.20
CA ILE A 43 10.02 3.61 27.27
C ILE A 43 9.96 4.60 26.14
N TYR A 44 10.48 5.81 26.34
CA TYR A 44 10.42 6.86 25.32
C TYR A 44 11.68 7.72 25.36
N GLN A 45 11.87 8.45 24.27
CA GLN A 45 12.83 9.54 24.18
C GLN A 45 12.22 10.73 23.44
N ILE A 46 12.84 11.89 23.57
CA ILE A 46 12.66 13.06 22.74
C ILE A 46 14.02 13.36 22.16
N GLN A 47 14.22 13.06 20.87
CA GLN A 47 15.54 13.05 20.27
C GLN A 47 15.47 13.41 18.78
N THR A 48 16.56 13.99 18.28
CA THR A 48 16.74 14.29 16.87
C THR A 48 16.79 13.00 16.03
N LYS A 49 16.10 13.02 14.91
CA LYS A 49 16.14 12.01 13.85
C LYS A 49 16.76 12.60 12.59
N TYR A 50 17.44 11.75 11.84
CA TYR A 50 18.08 12.13 10.58
C TYR A 50 17.63 11.20 9.47
N ARG A 51 17.04 11.80 8.41
CA ARG A 51 16.63 11.06 7.22
C ARG A 51 17.18 11.75 5.99
N ASP A 52 17.86 11.02 5.12
CA ASP A 52 18.43 11.56 3.87
C ASP A 52 17.32 11.79 2.86
N GLU A 53 16.43 12.72 3.19
CA GLU A 53 15.31 13.12 2.37
C GLU A 53 15.80 13.71 1.05
N PRO A 54 15.47 13.08 -0.10
CA PRO A 54 15.97 13.53 -1.41
C PRO A 54 15.42 14.90 -1.82
N ARG A 55 14.25 15.31 -1.31
CA ARG A 55 13.56 16.55 -1.69
C ARG A 55 12.99 17.27 -0.46
N PRO A 56 13.83 17.84 0.42
CA PRO A 56 13.35 18.68 1.53
C PRO A 56 12.47 19.80 1.01
N ARG A 57 11.35 20.05 1.66
CA ARG A 57 10.38 21.07 1.26
C ARG A 57 9.44 21.44 2.41
N SER A 58 8.58 22.42 2.19
CA SER A 58 7.56 22.84 3.15
C SER A 58 8.14 23.32 4.49
N GLY A 59 9.31 23.96 4.47
CA GLY A 59 9.98 24.48 5.66
C GLY A 59 10.39 23.35 6.62
N ILE A 60 9.89 23.41 7.85
CA ILE A 60 10.19 22.42 8.89
C ILE A 60 9.35 21.13 8.79
N ILE A 61 8.36 21.07 7.90
CA ILE A 61 7.44 19.93 7.80
C ILE A 61 8.14 18.71 7.21
N ARG A 62 9.03 18.92 6.22
CA ARG A 62 9.79 17.86 5.57
C ARG A 62 11.26 18.24 5.40
N GLY A 63 12.02 18.03 6.47
CA GLY A 63 13.46 18.25 6.53
C GLY A 63 14.25 16.96 6.63
N ARG A 64 15.57 17.10 6.67
CA ARG A 64 16.51 15.98 6.89
C ARG A 64 16.83 15.74 8.35
N GLU A 65 16.56 16.74 9.19
CA GLU A 65 16.77 16.72 10.63
C GLU A 65 15.50 17.23 11.31
N PHE A 66 14.98 16.50 12.29
CA PHE A 66 13.81 16.87 13.07
C PHE A 66 13.80 16.21 14.43
N VAL A 67 13.13 16.82 15.39
CA VAL A 67 12.94 16.25 16.72
C VAL A 67 11.66 15.43 16.72
N MET A 68 11.75 14.23 17.28
CA MET A 68 10.62 13.32 17.47
C MET A 68 10.56 12.86 18.93
N LYS A 69 9.36 12.82 19.50
CA LYS A 69 9.09 11.95 20.64
C LYS A 69 8.75 10.59 20.08
N ASP A 70 9.57 9.62 20.34
CA ASP A 70 9.31 8.23 20.00
C ASP A 70 9.27 7.37 21.26
N SER A 71 8.24 6.54 21.35
CA SER A 71 7.98 5.63 22.46
C SER A 71 7.81 4.21 21.92
N TYR A 72 8.22 3.24 22.73
CA TYR A 72 8.20 1.83 22.39
C TYR A 72 7.58 1.05 23.53
N SER A 73 6.62 0.19 23.24
CA SER A 73 6.11 -0.79 24.20
C SER A 73 6.68 -2.18 23.91
N PHE A 74 6.86 -2.92 25.00
CA PHE A 74 7.35 -4.31 24.99
C PHE A 74 6.38 -5.11 25.85
N ASP A 75 5.78 -6.13 25.26
CA ASP A 75 4.73 -6.93 25.88
C ASP A 75 5.02 -8.43 25.68
N VAL A 76 4.56 -9.27 26.58
CA VAL A 76 4.78 -10.73 26.52
C VAL A 76 4.04 -11.36 25.35
N ASP A 77 2.84 -10.86 25.06
CA ASP A 77 1.93 -11.42 24.06
C ASP A 77 1.13 -10.34 23.31
N ASP A 78 0.38 -10.76 22.32
CA ASP A 78 -0.39 -9.86 21.46
C ASP A 78 -1.55 -9.18 22.20
N ALA A 79 -2.09 -9.80 23.25
CA ALA A 79 -3.12 -9.19 24.07
C ALA A 79 -2.54 -8.03 24.91
N GLY A 80 -1.33 -8.20 25.45
CA GLY A 80 -0.58 -7.14 26.11
C GLY A 80 -0.28 -5.99 25.13
N LEU A 81 0.19 -6.30 23.93
CA LEU A 81 0.44 -5.31 22.87
C LEU A 81 -0.82 -4.49 22.55
N GLU A 82 -1.99 -5.12 22.43
CA GLU A 82 -3.24 -4.41 22.15
C GLU A 82 -3.59 -3.43 23.29
N ILE A 83 -3.35 -3.82 24.56
CA ILE A 83 -3.55 -2.95 25.71
C ILE A 83 -2.59 -1.76 25.67
N SER A 84 -1.30 -2.00 25.42
CA SER A 84 -0.28 -0.96 25.31
C SER A 84 -0.55 -0.01 24.16
N TYR A 85 -0.94 -0.53 23.00
CA TYR A 85 -1.34 0.24 21.83
C TYR A 85 -2.52 1.17 22.13
N ASN A 86 -3.57 0.65 22.73
CA ASN A 86 -4.77 1.44 23.04
C ASN A 86 -4.49 2.52 24.10
N LYS A 87 -3.59 2.29 25.07
CA LYS A 87 -3.14 3.31 26.01
C LYS A 87 -2.41 4.46 25.30
N HIS A 88 -1.49 4.15 24.39
CA HIS A 88 -0.77 5.18 23.62
C HIS A 88 -1.72 5.93 22.68
N ARG A 89 -2.62 5.22 22.01
CA ARG A 89 -3.67 5.82 21.17
C ARG A 89 -4.49 6.83 21.96
N GLN A 90 -4.95 6.46 23.15
CA GLN A 90 -5.74 7.36 24.00
C GLN A 90 -4.90 8.54 24.50
N ALA A 91 -3.63 8.32 24.82
CA ALA A 91 -2.73 9.40 25.22
C ALA A 91 -2.54 10.41 24.09
N TYR A 92 -2.42 9.98 22.84
CA TYR A 92 -2.32 10.85 21.67
C TYR A 92 -3.62 11.65 21.45
N ILE A 93 -4.77 11.00 21.54
CA ILE A 93 -6.09 11.67 21.49
C ILE A 93 -6.13 12.79 22.54
N ASN A 94 -5.85 12.46 23.80
CA ASN A 94 -5.86 13.43 24.88
C ASN A 94 -4.86 14.59 24.67
N THR A 95 -3.70 14.30 24.10
CA THR A 95 -2.67 15.31 23.80
C THR A 95 -3.14 16.26 22.71
N PHE A 96 -3.60 15.75 21.58
CA PHE A 96 -4.02 16.58 20.46
C PHE A 96 -5.30 17.36 20.76
N ASP A 97 -6.24 16.78 21.54
CA ASP A 97 -7.44 17.47 22.00
C ASP A 97 -7.08 18.65 22.92
N ARG A 98 -6.13 18.45 23.86
CA ARG A 98 -5.64 19.53 24.75
C ARG A 98 -4.90 20.63 24.01
N LEU A 99 -4.25 20.29 22.89
CA LEU A 99 -3.61 21.28 22.00
C LEU A 99 -4.63 21.99 21.09
N GLY A 100 -5.91 21.58 21.09
CA GLY A 100 -6.96 22.16 20.26
C GLY A 100 -6.80 21.83 18.77
N LEU A 101 -6.06 20.77 18.44
CA LEU A 101 -5.85 20.33 17.05
C LEU A 101 -7.09 19.59 16.54
N ARG A 102 -7.46 19.87 15.29
CA ARG A 102 -8.42 19.05 14.56
C ARG A 102 -7.65 17.99 13.79
N TYR A 103 -8.06 16.75 13.91
CA TYR A 103 -7.41 15.63 13.24
C TYR A 103 -8.39 14.51 12.92
N ASN A 104 -8.01 13.63 12.00
CA ASN A 104 -8.65 12.35 11.77
C ASN A 104 -7.66 11.23 12.08
N ILE A 105 -8.14 10.15 12.70
CA ILE A 105 -7.35 8.94 12.90
C ILE A 105 -7.64 8.04 11.71
N VAL A 106 -6.62 7.76 10.91
CA VAL A 106 -6.75 7.00 9.67
C VAL A 106 -6.01 5.67 9.76
N SER A 107 -6.59 4.63 9.20
CA SER A 107 -5.89 3.37 9.00
C SER A 107 -4.78 3.57 7.98
N ALA A 108 -3.58 3.10 8.30
CA ALA A 108 -2.40 3.22 7.46
C ALA A 108 -1.77 1.85 7.18
N MET A 109 -0.95 1.79 6.14
CA MET A 109 -0.11 0.62 5.86
C MET A 109 1.18 0.72 6.67
N SER A 110 1.56 -0.37 7.35
CA SER A 110 2.77 -0.38 8.18
C SER A 110 4.08 -0.34 7.36
N GLY A 111 4.02 -0.62 6.06
CA GLY A 111 5.14 -0.53 5.13
C GLY A 111 6.39 -1.30 5.61
N ALA A 112 7.55 -0.68 5.46
CA ALA A 112 8.84 -1.25 5.87
C ALA A 112 8.96 -1.49 7.38
N MET A 113 8.18 -0.77 8.20
CA MET A 113 8.14 -0.97 9.65
C MET A 113 7.62 -2.37 10.00
N GLY A 114 6.69 -2.90 9.21
CA GLY A 114 6.02 -4.17 9.46
C GLY A 114 4.97 -4.08 10.56
N GLY A 115 4.38 -5.22 10.92
CA GLY A 115 3.34 -5.29 11.93
C GLY A 115 1.95 -5.49 11.33
N SER A 116 0.96 -5.62 12.23
CA SER A 116 -0.42 -5.99 11.86
C SER A 116 -1.39 -4.81 11.83
N LYS A 117 -1.04 -3.68 12.44
CA LYS A 117 -1.92 -2.52 12.57
C LYS A 117 -1.11 -1.24 12.63
N SER A 118 -1.57 -0.23 11.93
CA SER A 118 -0.98 1.11 11.94
C SER A 118 -2.09 2.14 11.82
N GLU A 119 -1.98 3.23 12.59
CA GLU A 119 -2.89 4.38 12.53
C GLU A 119 -2.09 5.68 12.54
N GLU A 120 -2.46 6.59 11.66
CA GLU A 120 -1.92 7.95 11.60
C GLU A 120 -2.93 8.96 12.13
N PHE A 121 -2.42 9.97 12.81
CA PHE A 121 -3.19 11.14 13.21
C PHE A 121 -2.90 12.24 12.19
N LEU A 122 -3.88 12.53 11.35
CA LEU A 122 -3.77 13.47 10.23
C LEU A 122 -4.55 14.76 10.51
N ALA A 123 -3.85 15.88 10.60
CA ALA A 123 -4.44 17.20 10.72
C ALA A 123 -4.80 17.75 9.33
N PRO A 124 -6.08 18.02 9.02
CA PRO A 124 -6.48 18.56 7.72
C PRO A 124 -5.73 19.85 7.39
N CYS A 125 -5.05 19.86 6.25
CA CYS A 125 -4.25 21.00 5.78
C CYS A 125 -4.22 21.01 4.25
N PRO A 126 -4.72 22.07 3.59
CA PRO A 126 -4.75 22.13 2.11
C PRO A 126 -3.36 22.05 1.46
N THR A 127 -2.32 22.46 2.18
CA THR A 127 -0.92 22.37 1.73
C THR A 127 -0.18 21.16 2.28
N GLY A 128 -0.88 20.27 3.01
CA GLY A 128 -0.33 19.02 3.54
C GLY A 128 0.15 18.10 2.40
N GLU A 129 1.08 17.22 2.71
CA GLU A 129 1.65 16.30 1.72
C GLU A 129 0.91 14.96 1.66
N ASP A 130 0.26 14.58 2.76
CA ASP A 130 -0.48 13.34 2.84
C ASP A 130 -1.90 13.49 2.30
N THR A 131 -2.38 12.43 1.66
CA THR A 131 -3.75 12.34 1.17
C THR A 131 -4.46 11.18 1.83
N TYR A 132 -5.69 11.40 2.26
CA TYR A 132 -6.48 10.37 2.91
C TYR A 132 -7.92 10.41 2.43
N VAL A 133 -8.57 9.28 2.59
CA VAL A 133 -9.99 9.08 2.28
C VAL A 133 -10.81 9.33 3.53
N LEU A 134 -11.87 10.09 3.41
CA LEU A 134 -12.84 10.35 4.48
C LEU A 134 -14.26 10.06 4.00
N CYS A 135 -15.03 9.33 4.80
CA CYS A 135 -16.46 9.18 4.61
C CYS A 135 -17.25 10.05 5.58
N ASN A 136 -17.84 11.11 5.09
CA ASN A 136 -18.69 12.00 5.90
C ASN A 136 -19.96 11.32 6.43
N GLY A 137 -20.31 10.13 5.92
CA GLY A 137 -21.50 9.40 6.34
C GLY A 137 -21.33 8.55 7.58
N CYS A 138 -20.12 8.02 7.84
CA CYS A 138 -19.87 7.13 8.98
C CYS A 138 -18.54 7.40 9.69
N GLY A 139 -17.78 8.42 9.29
CA GLY A 139 -16.47 8.74 9.88
C GLY A 139 -15.35 7.75 9.53
N TYR A 140 -15.54 6.85 8.54
CA TYR A 140 -14.45 6.01 8.06
C TYR A 140 -13.35 6.88 7.46
N ALA A 141 -12.12 6.65 7.87
CA ALA A 141 -10.95 7.32 7.31
C ALA A 141 -9.80 6.32 7.14
N ALA A 142 -9.06 6.46 6.04
CA ALA A 142 -7.90 5.63 5.72
C ALA A 142 -6.96 6.39 4.77
N ASN A 143 -5.67 6.09 4.81
CA ASN A 143 -4.77 6.50 3.74
C ASN A 143 -5.24 5.88 2.42
N VAL A 144 -4.97 6.56 1.31
CA VAL A 144 -5.40 6.05 -0.01
C VAL A 144 -4.84 4.66 -0.29
N GLU A 145 -3.62 4.36 0.16
CA GLU A 145 -3.00 3.05 0.02
C GLU A 145 -3.69 1.96 0.85
N ALA A 146 -4.26 2.33 2.01
CA ALA A 146 -4.90 1.42 2.96
C ALA A 146 -6.42 1.27 2.75
N MET A 147 -7.03 2.05 1.87
CA MET A 147 -8.46 1.93 1.59
C MET A 147 -8.79 0.59 0.94
N ILE A 148 -9.76 -0.12 1.50
CA ILE A 148 -10.28 -1.36 0.92
C ILE A 148 -11.39 -1.02 -0.07
N THR A 149 -11.30 -1.57 -1.28
CA THR A 149 -12.31 -1.40 -2.32
C THR A 149 -13.49 -2.34 -2.06
N LYS A 150 -14.67 -1.78 -1.86
CA LYS A 150 -15.90 -2.56 -1.76
C LYS A 150 -16.59 -2.61 -3.10
N VAL A 151 -16.81 -3.81 -3.61
CA VAL A 151 -17.51 -4.07 -4.86
C VAL A 151 -18.66 -5.03 -4.66
N ALA A 152 -19.72 -4.83 -5.42
CA ALA A 152 -20.81 -5.77 -5.50
C ALA A 152 -20.49 -6.90 -6.50
N PRO A 153 -21.01 -8.11 -6.32
CA PRO A 153 -20.95 -9.16 -7.34
C PRO A 153 -21.51 -8.66 -8.67
N PHE A 154 -20.93 -9.14 -9.76
CA PHE A 154 -21.43 -8.81 -11.10
C PHE A 154 -22.84 -9.36 -11.30
N LYS A 155 -23.76 -8.50 -11.74
CA LYS A 155 -25.17 -8.84 -11.99
C LYS A 155 -25.57 -8.61 -13.44
N GLY A 156 -24.58 -8.37 -14.34
CA GLY A 156 -24.83 -8.17 -15.76
C GLY A 156 -25.24 -9.46 -16.48
N GLU A 157 -25.70 -9.30 -17.71
CA GLU A 157 -26.06 -10.43 -18.57
C GLU A 157 -24.81 -11.20 -19.03
N LYS A 158 -25.00 -12.49 -19.31
CA LYS A 158 -23.94 -13.31 -19.92
C LYS A 158 -23.77 -12.88 -21.37
N VAL A 159 -22.51 -12.66 -21.74
CA VAL A 159 -22.15 -12.30 -23.12
C VAL A 159 -21.66 -13.54 -23.90
N GLY A 160 -21.66 -13.42 -25.23
CA GLY A 160 -21.16 -14.46 -26.13
C GLY A 160 -19.66 -14.73 -26.00
N ALA A 161 -19.11 -15.52 -26.92
CA ALA A 161 -17.68 -15.79 -27.00
C ALA A 161 -16.88 -14.51 -27.27
N ILE A 162 -15.57 -14.56 -26.99
CA ILE A 162 -14.64 -13.49 -27.34
C ILE A 162 -14.75 -13.17 -28.83
N GLU A 163 -14.81 -11.88 -29.14
CA GLU A 163 -14.75 -11.39 -30.51
C GLU A 163 -13.56 -10.45 -30.66
N VAL A 164 -12.66 -10.81 -31.57
CA VAL A 164 -11.46 -9.99 -31.88
C VAL A 164 -11.78 -9.05 -33.03
N LEU A 165 -11.50 -7.77 -32.83
CA LEU A 165 -11.83 -6.69 -33.74
C LEU A 165 -10.60 -5.91 -34.16
N ASP A 166 -10.58 -5.43 -35.42
CA ASP A 166 -9.50 -4.60 -35.96
C ASP A 166 -9.59 -3.16 -35.45
N THR A 167 -8.62 -2.77 -34.68
CA THR A 167 -8.51 -1.46 -34.02
C THR A 167 -7.12 -0.84 -34.30
N PRO A 168 -6.83 -0.45 -35.53
CA PRO A 168 -5.53 0.07 -35.89
C PRO A 168 -5.21 1.39 -35.17
N ASN A 169 -3.97 1.57 -34.72
CA ASN A 169 -3.48 2.78 -34.08
C ASN A 169 -4.26 3.18 -32.80
N THR A 170 -4.67 2.19 -31.98
CA THR A 170 -5.42 2.42 -30.74
C THR A 170 -4.70 1.86 -29.49
N PRO A 171 -3.50 2.37 -29.16
CA PRO A 171 -2.76 1.88 -28.00
C PRO A 171 -3.23 2.45 -26.66
N THR A 172 -4.20 3.38 -26.67
CA THR A 172 -4.74 4.05 -25.46
C THR A 172 -6.23 3.77 -25.30
N ILE A 173 -6.73 3.87 -24.08
CA ILE A 173 -8.15 3.67 -23.76
C ILE A 173 -9.04 4.66 -24.56
N ASP A 174 -8.65 5.94 -24.61
CA ASP A 174 -9.43 6.96 -25.33
C ASP A 174 -9.55 6.65 -26.82
N SER A 175 -8.45 6.29 -27.48
CA SER A 175 -8.47 5.90 -28.89
C SER A 175 -9.25 4.61 -29.14
N LEU A 176 -9.20 3.66 -28.17
CA LEU A 176 -9.99 2.44 -28.21
C LEU A 176 -11.50 2.73 -28.15
N VAL A 177 -11.93 3.52 -27.16
CA VAL A 177 -13.32 3.94 -27.00
C VAL A 177 -13.83 4.66 -28.24
N GLU A 178 -13.03 5.56 -28.82
CA GLU A 178 -13.39 6.28 -30.03
C GLU A 178 -13.62 5.33 -31.22
N VAL A 179 -12.72 4.38 -31.46
CA VAL A 179 -12.86 3.42 -32.55
C VAL A 179 -14.05 2.50 -32.33
N PHE A 180 -14.27 1.99 -31.12
CA PHE A 180 -15.43 1.14 -30.84
C PHE A 180 -16.75 1.88 -31.06
N ASN A 181 -16.87 3.12 -30.66
CA ASN A 181 -18.07 3.91 -30.83
C ASN A 181 -18.29 4.30 -32.30
N LYS A 182 -17.24 4.75 -33.02
CA LYS A 182 -17.37 5.22 -34.41
C LYS A 182 -17.49 4.08 -35.41
N LYS A 183 -16.65 3.04 -35.29
CA LYS A 183 -16.57 1.97 -36.29
C LYS A 183 -17.55 0.84 -36.02
N TYR A 184 -17.77 0.51 -34.74
CA TYR A 184 -18.58 -0.65 -34.34
C TYR A 184 -19.92 -0.25 -33.70
N GLY A 185 -20.21 1.04 -33.50
CA GLY A 185 -21.48 1.53 -32.93
C GLY A 185 -21.74 1.02 -31.51
N ALA A 186 -20.69 0.79 -30.71
CA ALA A 186 -20.79 0.03 -29.47
C ALA A 186 -21.31 0.83 -28.27
N ASN A 187 -21.29 2.17 -28.33
CA ASN A 187 -21.69 3.08 -27.24
C ASN A 187 -21.03 2.75 -25.89
N ILE A 188 -19.72 2.58 -25.89
CA ILE A 188 -18.91 2.27 -24.73
C ILE A 188 -18.20 3.50 -24.17
N SER A 189 -17.72 3.38 -22.93
CA SER A 189 -16.86 4.35 -22.24
C SER A 189 -15.64 3.64 -21.66
N ALA A 190 -14.74 4.39 -21.01
CA ALA A 190 -13.54 3.82 -20.40
C ALA A 190 -13.85 2.75 -19.35
N VAL A 191 -14.98 2.83 -18.63
CA VAL A 191 -15.38 1.84 -17.61
C VAL A 191 -15.67 0.46 -18.19
N ASP A 192 -15.95 0.35 -19.49
CA ASP A 192 -16.23 -0.91 -20.18
C ASP A 192 -14.95 -1.60 -20.65
N THR A 193 -13.81 -0.95 -20.46
CA THR A 193 -12.50 -1.42 -20.91
C THR A 193 -11.63 -1.89 -19.74
N LEU A 194 -10.65 -2.75 -20.04
CA LEU A 194 -9.73 -3.31 -19.06
C LEU A 194 -8.29 -2.97 -19.45
N LYS A 195 -7.60 -2.27 -18.56
CA LYS A 195 -6.16 -2.03 -18.66
C LYS A 195 -5.39 -3.22 -18.11
N ASN A 196 -4.33 -3.60 -18.84
CA ASN A 196 -3.36 -4.59 -18.42
C ASN A 196 -2.01 -3.89 -18.28
N VAL A 197 -1.64 -3.56 -17.05
CA VAL A 197 -0.37 -2.89 -16.75
C VAL A 197 0.68 -3.96 -16.44
N LEU A 198 1.71 -4.02 -17.29
CA LEU A 198 2.83 -4.96 -17.12
C LEU A 198 3.90 -4.34 -16.23
N LEU A 199 4.34 -5.12 -15.23
CA LEU A 199 5.41 -4.74 -14.30
C LEU A 199 6.38 -5.89 -14.10
N MET A 200 7.60 -5.53 -13.69
CA MET A 200 8.57 -6.47 -13.15
C MET A 200 8.55 -6.38 -11.64
N ALA A 201 8.28 -7.50 -10.97
CA ALA A 201 8.32 -7.67 -9.54
C ALA A 201 9.47 -8.63 -9.19
N ASP A 202 10.54 -8.13 -8.59
CA ASP A 202 11.77 -8.90 -8.34
C ASP A 202 12.21 -9.73 -9.55
N GLU A 203 12.35 -9.08 -10.73
CA GLU A 203 12.71 -9.68 -12.03
C GLU A 203 11.70 -10.70 -12.61
N LYS A 204 10.50 -10.82 -12.03
CA LYS A 204 9.42 -11.66 -12.55
C LYS A 204 8.34 -10.80 -13.22
N PRO A 205 7.88 -11.18 -14.41
CA PRO A 205 6.81 -10.47 -15.10
C PRO A 205 5.47 -10.71 -14.41
N ILE A 206 4.77 -9.62 -14.13
CA ILE A 206 3.40 -9.63 -13.62
C ILE A 206 2.53 -8.72 -14.49
N ALA A 207 1.23 -8.98 -14.52
CA ALA A 207 0.25 -8.06 -15.07
C ALA A 207 -0.76 -7.68 -13.99
N VAL A 208 -1.08 -6.40 -13.91
CA VAL A 208 -2.07 -5.84 -12.99
C VAL A 208 -3.25 -5.30 -13.80
N LEU A 209 -4.43 -5.88 -13.55
CA LEU A 209 -5.67 -5.53 -14.22
C LEU A 209 -6.41 -4.46 -13.42
N VAL A 210 -6.75 -3.37 -14.08
CA VAL A 210 -7.63 -2.32 -13.53
C VAL A 210 -8.68 -1.90 -14.56
N PRO A 211 -9.88 -1.40 -14.14
CA PRO A 211 -10.82 -0.80 -15.08
C PRO A 211 -10.17 0.29 -15.92
N GLY A 212 -10.57 0.42 -17.18
CA GLY A 212 -9.92 1.35 -18.10
C GLY A 212 -10.07 2.83 -17.75
N ASP A 213 -11.04 3.18 -16.92
CA ASP A 213 -11.20 4.53 -16.37
C ASP A 213 -10.27 4.82 -15.19
N ARG A 214 -9.49 3.83 -14.70
CA ARG A 214 -8.57 3.96 -13.55
C ARG A 214 -7.13 3.83 -13.98
N GLU A 215 -6.23 4.47 -13.21
CA GLU A 215 -4.79 4.20 -13.29
C GLU A 215 -4.35 3.24 -12.18
N VAL A 216 -3.24 2.54 -12.41
CA VAL A 216 -2.57 1.80 -11.34
C VAL A 216 -1.85 2.79 -10.44
N ASP A 217 -2.21 2.79 -9.16
CA ASP A 217 -1.45 3.50 -8.13
C ASP A 217 -0.31 2.60 -7.65
N LEU A 218 0.90 2.92 -8.06
CA LEU A 218 2.08 2.11 -7.75
C LEU A 218 2.35 2.02 -6.25
N LYS A 219 2.11 3.09 -5.49
CA LYS A 219 2.30 3.08 -4.02
C LYS A 219 1.30 2.14 -3.34
N ARG A 220 0.03 2.23 -3.78
CA ARG A 220 -1.03 1.35 -3.31
C ARG A 220 -0.74 -0.12 -3.67
N LEU A 221 -0.28 -0.36 -4.87
CA LEU A 221 0.12 -1.70 -5.33
C LEU A 221 1.29 -2.24 -4.52
N GLU A 222 2.38 -1.47 -4.35
CA GLU A 222 3.55 -1.84 -3.54
C GLU A 222 3.16 -2.16 -2.09
N ALA A 223 2.32 -1.31 -1.48
CA ALA A 223 1.86 -1.50 -0.11
C ALA A 223 1.08 -2.81 0.09
N ASN A 224 0.40 -3.28 -0.94
CA ASN A 224 -0.44 -4.48 -0.91
C ASN A 224 0.24 -5.73 -1.52
N LEU A 225 1.38 -5.57 -2.20
CA LEU A 225 2.11 -6.67 -2.84
C LEU A 225 3.18 -7.24 -1.89
N ALA A 226 2.77 -8.20 -1.07
CA ALA A 226 3.63 -8.75 -0.03
C ALA A 226 4.88 -9.45 -0.58
N GLY A 227 6.05 -9.16 0.01
CA GLY A 227 7.31 -9.85 -0.25
C GLY A 227 8.09 -9.39 -1.48
N VAL A 228 7.57 -8.45 -2.26
CA VAL A 228 8.26 -7.83 -3.39
C VAL A 228 9.18 -6.73 -2.88
N LYS A 229 10.43 -6.72 -3.32
CA LYS A 229 11.44 -5.73 -2.93
C LYS A 229 11.59 -4.62 -3.97
N GLU A 230 11.43 -4.97 -5.23
CA GLU A 230 11.56 -4.04 -6.34
C GLU A 230 10.38 -4.21 -7.30
N LEU A 231 9.71 -3.11 -7.60
CA LEU A 231 8.60 -3.06 -8.54
C LEU A 231 8.85 -1.95 -9.56
N ARG A 232 8.81 -2.27 -10.84
CA ARG A 232 8.94 -1.29 -11.92
C ARG A 232 8.04 -1.62 -13.11
N LEU A 233 7.68 -0.63 -13.87
CA LEU A 233 6.95 -0.81 -15.12
C LEU A 233 7.83 -1.55 -16.16
N PHE A 234 7.18 -2.29 -17.07
CA PHE A 234 7.87 -2.85 -18.23
C PHE A 234 8.46 -1.74 -19.09
N GLU A 235 9.70 -1.96 -19.50
CA GLU A 235 10.42 -1.15 -20.46
C GLU A 235 10.48 -1.85 -21.83
N ASP A 236 10.95 -1.15 -22.86
CA ASP A 236 11.06 -1.74 -24.22
C ASP A 236 11.97 -2.96 -24.25
N ALA A 237 13.00 -3.01 -23.39
CA ALA A 237 13.89 -4.18 -23.24
C ALA A 237 13.16 -5.40 -22.68
N ASP A 238 12.14 -5.21 -21.82
CA ASP A 238 11.33 -6.30 -21.29
C ASP A 238 10.36 -6.82 -22.35
N PHE A 239 9.72 -5.94 -23.11
CA PHE A 239 8.90 -6.34 -24.26
C PHE A 239 9.70 -7.14 -25.31
N ALA A 240 10.98 -6.77 -25.54
CA ALA A 240 11.86 -7.52 -26.44
C ALA A 240 12.11 -8.97 -25.98
N LYS A 241 12.17 -9.21 -24.66
CA LYS A 241 12.28 -10.56 -24.07
C LYS A 241 10.95 -11.33 -24.10
N HIS A 242 9.82 -10.63 -24.24
CA HIS A 242 8.48 -11.20 -24.24
C HIS A 242 7.72 -10.85 -25.55
N PRO A 243 8.13 -11.34 -26.73
CA PRO A 243 7.63 -10.88 -28.03
C PRO A 243 6.15 -11.20 -28.28
N LYS A 244 5.54 -12.04 -27.43
CA LYS A 244 4.10 -12.31 -27.48
C LYS A 244 3.27 -11.20 -26.82
N LEU A 245 3.90 -10.32 -26.04
CA LEU A 245 3.27 -9.17 -25.38
C LEU A 245 3.39 -7.96 -26.30
N VAL A 246 2.32 -7.61 -26.97
CA VAL A 246 2.30 -6.47 -27.89
C VAL A 246 1.98 -5.20 -27.15
N LYS A 247 2.97 -4.30 -26.99
CA LYS A 247 2.81 -3.01 -26.29
C LYS A 247 1.60 -2.25 -26.84
N GLY A 248 0.70 -1.82 -25.96
CA GLY A 248 -0.56 -1.15 -26.27
C GLY A 248 -1.73 -2.09 -26.62
N TYR A 249 -1.50 -3.40 -26.77
CA TYR A 249 -2.53 -4.38 -27.17
C TYR A 249 -2.53 -5.65 -26.30
N VAL A 250 -1.98 -5.56 -25.08
CA VAL A 250 -1.92 -6.69 -24.13
C VAL A 250 -3.32 -6.98 -23.57
N GLY A 251 -3.68 -8.26 -23.54
CA GLY A 251 -4.90 -8.76 -22.91
C GLY A 251 -4.61 -9.90 -21.92
N PRO A 252 -5.51 -10.18 -20.98
CA PRO A 252 -5.28 -11.16 -19.90
C PRO A 252 -5.47 -12.62 -20.35
N GLN A 253 -6.11 -12.87 -21.49
CA GLN A 253 -6.57 -14.20 -21.91
C GLN A 253 -5.45 -15.22 -22.11
N ASP A 254 -4.22 -14.78 -22.39
CA ASP A 254 -3.06 -15.65 -22.62
C ASP A 254 -1.98 -15.52 -21.55
N ALA A 255 -2.23 -14.79 -20.46
CA ALA A 255 -1.24 -14.46 -19.43
C ALA A 255 -0.51 -15.70 -18.91
N LYS A 256 -1.24 -16.78 -18.60
CA LYS A 256 -0.68 -18.05 -18.13
C LYS A 256 0.24 -18.70 -19.18
N ALA A 257 -0.13 -18.66 -20.45
CA ALA A 257 0.69 -19.22 -21.54
C ALA A 257 1.97 -18.40 -21.76
N PHE A 258 1.97 -17.13 -21.33
CA PHE A 258 3.13 -16.23 -21.41
C PHE A 258 3.98 -16.24 -20.14
N GLY A 259 3.60 -17.04 -19.11
CA GLY A 259 4.32 -17.13 -17.85
C GLY A 259 4.16 -15.90 -16.96
N ILE A 260 3.04 -15.17 -17.09
CA ILE A 260 2.74 -13.94 -16.35
C ILE A 260 1.77 -14.25 -15.22
N THR A 261 2.12 -13.82 -14.01
CA THR A 261 1.18 -13.83 -12.87
C THR A 261 0.19 -12.69 -13.01
N LEU A 262 -1.09 -13.02 -12.93
CA LEU A 262 -2.18 -12.08 -13.17
C LEU A 262 -2.82 -11.60 -11.87
N TYR A 263 -2.52 -10.36 -11.50
CA TYR A 263 -3.18 -9.66 -10.41
C TYR A 263 -4.36 -8.85 -10.93
N ALA A 264 -5.42 -8.72 -10.16
CA ALA A 264 -6.55 -7.87 -10.52
C ALA A 264 -7.01 -7.00 -9.35
N ASP A 265 -7.36 -5.76 -9.67
CA ASP A 265 -8.10 -4.91 -8.73
C ASP A 265 -9.44 -5.57 -8.37
N PRO A 266 -9.94 -5.44 -7.13
CA PRO A 266 -11.20 -6.04 -6.70
C PRO A 266 -12.41 -5.68 -7.57
N ARG A 267 -12.34 -4.59 -8.35
CA ARG A 267 -13.40 -4.20 -9.30
C ARG A 267 -13.55 -5.17 -10.48
N ILE A 268 -12.53 -6.01 -10.72
CA ILE A 268 -12.56 -7.05 -11.77
C ILE A 268 -13.20 -8.31 -11.20
N VAL A 269 -14.49 -8.29 -11.00
CA VAL A 269 -15.23 -9.40 -10.38
C VAL A 269 -15.45 -10.56 -11.35
N GLU A 270 -15.59 -11.77 -10.81
CA GLU A 270 -15.91 -12.95 -11.61
C GLU A 270 -17.25 -12.78 -12.37
N GLY A 271 -17.27 -13.18 -13.64
CA GLY A 271 -18.39 -13.00 -14.54
C GLY A 271 -18.45 -11.64 -15.24
N SER A 272 -17.70 -10.64 -14.79
CA SER A 272 -17.61 -9.34 -15.48
C SER A 272 -16.94 -9.51 -16.85
N HIS A 273 -17.40 -8.76 -17.84
CA HIS A 273 -16.88 -8.82 -19.21
C HIS A 273 -16.33 -7.46 -19.65
N TRP A 274 -15.30 -7.50 -20.46
CA TRP A 274 -14.48 -6.34 -20.74
C TRP A 274 -14.06 -6.26 -22.21
N ILE A 275 -13.70 -5.04 -22.63
CA ILE A 275 -12.97 -4.78 -23.86
C ILE A 275 -11.50 -4.56 -23.50
N THR A 276 -10.60 -5.30 -24.12
CA THR A 276 -9.17 -5.29 -23.78
C THR A 276 -8.30 -5.66 -24.98
N GLY A 277 -6.98 -5.62 -24.85
CA GLY A 277 -6.06 -6.04 -25.90
C GLY A 277 -6.27 -7.51 -26.31
N ALA A 278 -5.99 -7.82 -27.57
CA ALA A 278 -6.09 -9.18 -28.11
C ALA A 278 -4.73 -9.87 -28.22
N ASN A 279 -3.66 -9.35 -27.60
CA ASN A 279 -2.27 -9.82 -27.74
C ASN A 279 -1.77 -9.81 -29.19
N GLN A 280 -2.38 -9.03 -30.05
CA GLN A 280 -2.04 -8.86 -31.44
C GLN A 280 -2.01 -7.36 -31.79
N LYS A 281 -1.03 -6.97 -32.60
CA LYS A 281 -0.91 -5.59 -33.05
C LYS A 281 -2.20 -5.15 -33.76
N ASP A 282 -2.67 -3.95 -33.43
CA ASP A 282 -3.85 -3.32 -34.01
C ASP A 282 -5.15 -4.10 -33.80
N LYS A 283 -5.23 -4.92 -32.74
CA LYS A 283 -6.45 -5.69 -32.40
C LYS A 283 -6.81 -5.60 -30.91
N HIS A 284 -8.11 -5.47 -30.68
CA HIS A 284 -8.70 -5.61 -29.34
C HIS A 284 -9.79 -6.70 -29.37
N ALA A 285 -10.08 -7.24 -28.20
CA ALA A 285 -11.12 -8.22 -27.98
C ALA A 285 -12.24 -7.64 -27.12
N ARG A 286 -13.50 -7.92 -27.48
CA ARG A 286 -14.67 -7.66 -26.62
C ARG A 286 -15.24 -8.96 -26.06
N PHE A 287 -16.07 -8.82 -25.02
CA PHE A 287 -16.70 -9.94 -24.29
C PHE A 287 -15.69 -10.84 -23.55
N VAL A 288 -14.49 -10.32 -23.27
CA VAL A 288 -13.48 -11.02 -22.50
C VAL A 288 -13.95 -11.11 -21.04
N THR A 289 -14.32 -12.29 -20.58
CA THR A 289 -15.03 -12.51 -19.32
C THR A 289 -14.11 -13.09 -18.25
N CYS A 290 -14.05 -12.44 -17.08
CA CYS A 290 -13.32 -12.92 -15.91
C CYS A 290 -13.92 -14.27 -15.43
N GLY A 291 -13.07 -15.22 -15.14
CA GLY A 291 -13.44 -16.59 -14.75
C GLY A 291 -13.68 -17.55 -15.93
N ARG A 292 -14.11 -17.05 -17.09
CA ARG A 292 -14.27 -17.85 -18.30
C ARG A 292 -13.04 -17.80 -19.22
N ASP A 293 -12.58 -16.62 -19.58
CA ASP A 293 -11.55 -16.41 -20.60
C ASP A 293 -10.16 -16.15 -20.00
N PHE A 294 -10.13 -15.67 -18.78
CA PHE A 294 -8.92 -15.55 -17.97
C PHE A 294 -9.23 -15.81 -16.50
N LYS A 295 -8.25 -16.25 -15.73
CA LYS A 295 -8.35 -16.46 -14.29
C LYS A 295 -7.37 -15.53 -13.58
N VAL A 296 -7.85 -14.85 -12.58
CA VAL A 296 -7.06 -14.01 -11.68
C VAL A 296 -6.32 -14.92 -10.71
N ASP A 297 -4.98 -14.76 -10.61
CA ASP A 297 -4.18 -15.52 -9.64
C ASP A 297 -4.38 -14.95 -8.22
N GLN A 298 -4.45 -13.61 -8.12
CA GLN A 298 -4.68 -12.94 -6.84
C GLN A 298 -5.36 -11.57 -7.05
N TYR A 299 -6.36 -11.28 -6.22
CA TYR A 299 -6.93 -9.94 -6.13
C TYR A 299 -6.06 -9.05 -5.24
N ILE A 300 -5.85 -7.81 -5.67
CA ILE A 300 -4.99 -6.85 -4.99
C ILE A 300 -5.52 -5.43 -5.16
N GLU A 301 -5.43 -4.62 -4.12
CA GLU A 301 -5.75 -3.20 -4.18
C GLU A 301 -4.71 -2.46 -5.03
N ALA A 302 -5.05 -2.12 -6.25
CA ALA A 302 -4.12 -1.59 -7.23
C ALA A 302 -4.59 -0.31 -7.93
N ALA A 303 -5.90 -0.18 -8.17
CA ALA A 303 -6.43 1.00 -8.84
C ALA A 303 -6.44 2.22 -7.91
N GLU A 304 -6.19 3.39 -8.48
CA GLU A 304 -6.32 4.66 -7.77
C GLU A 304 -7.69 4.81 -7.10
N VAL A 305 -7.69 5.40 -5.92
CA VAL A 305 -8.91 5.78 -5.20
C VAL A 305 -9.32 7.18 -5.65
N ARG A 306 -10.60 7.38 -5.88
CA ARG A 306 -11.16 8.68 -6.28
C ARG A 306 -12.26 9.15 -5.35
N ALA A 307 -12.41 10.45 -5.25
CA ALA A 307 -13.60 11.03 -4.63
C ALA A 307 -14.86 10.49 -5.34
N GLY A 308 -15.86 10.10 -4.55
CA GLY A 308 -17.05 9.44 -5.06
C GLY A 308 -17.02 7.90 -5.02
N ASP A 309 -15.86 7.28 -4.76
CA ASP A 309 -15.79 5.82 -4.53
C ASP A 309 -16.61 5.42 -3.29
N ASN A 310 -17.12 4.21 -3.29
CA ASN A 310 -17.96 3.70 -2.20
C ASN A 310 -17.15 3.46 -0.93
N CYS A 311 -17.62 4.00 0.18
CA CYS A 311 -17.08 3.70 1.50
C CYS A 311 -17.19 2.20 1.80
N PRO A 312 -16.11 1.53 2.25
CA PRO A 312 -16.16 0.11 2.57
C PRO A 312 -17.09 -0.24 3.73
N LYS A 313 -17.43 0.73 4.60
CA LYS A 313 -18.31 0.51 5.76
C LYS A 313 -19.78 0.78 5.47
N CYS A 314 -20.11 1.89 4.82
CA CYS A 314 -21.49 2.33 4.67
C CYS A 314 -21.94 2.60 3.22
N GLU A 315 -21.06 2.36 2.25
CA GLU A 315 -21.31 2.50 0.80
C GLU A 315 -21.59 3.93 0.31
N LYS A 316 -21.63 4.92 1.20
CA LYS A 316 -21.74 6.33 0.80
C LYS A 316 -20.47 6.80 0.11
N PRO A 317 -20.53 7.77 -0.78
CA PRO A 317 -19.34 8.28 -1.46
C PRO A 317 -18.34 8.88 -0.47
N VAL A 318 -17.07 8.58 -0.70
CA VAL A 318 -15.96 9.15 0.06
C VAL A 318 -15.46 10.44 -0.58
N VAL A 319 -14.78 11.27 0.23
CA VAL A 319 -14.00 12.41 -0.24
C VAL A 319 -12.51 12.13 -0.02
N ILE A 320 -11.67 12.80 -0.79
CA ILE A 320 -10.21 12.80 -0.61
C ILE A 320 -9.81 14.17 -0.11
N ASP A 321 -9.06 14.19 0.98
CA ASP A 321 -8.58 15.43 1.60
C ASP A 321 -7.07 15.37 1.81
N ARG A 322 -6.44 16.52 2.07
CA ARG A 322 -5.02 16.65 2.33
C ARG A 322 -4.76 16.95 3.79
N ALA A 323 -3.64 16.47 4.31
CA ALA A 323 -3.30 16.60 5.72
C ALA A 323 -1.79 16.67 5.96
N ILE A 324 -1.45 17.02 7.20
CA ILE A 324 -0.13 16.85 7.79
C ILE A 324 -0.22 15.75 8.83
N GLU A 325 0.69 14.80 8.79
CA GLU A 325 0.85 13.78 9.82
C GLU A 325 1.38 14.43 11.11
N ILE A 326 0.62 14.30 12.20
CA ILE A 326 0.98 14.83 13.53
C ILE A 326 1.32 13.73 14.51
N GLY A 327 1.12 12.48 14.16
CA GLY A 327 1.48 11.32 14.97
C GLY A 327 1.18 10.01 14.27
N HIS A 328 1.96 8.99 14.59
CA HIS A 328 1.82 7.65 14.02
C HIS A 328 2.03 6.59 15.09
N ILE A 329 1.18 5.57 15.10
CA ILE A 329 1.23 4.47 16.06
C ILE A 329 1.18 3.12 15.34
N PHE A 330 2.01 2.16 15.80
CA PHE A 330 2.20 0.86 15.16
C PHE A 330 2.10 -0.29 16.15
N GLN A 331 1.46 -1.37 15.74
CA GLN A 331 1.68 -2.69 16.31
C GLN A 331 2.74 -3.41 15.47
N LEU A 332 4.01 -3.34 15.87
CA LEU A 332 5.12 -3.93 15.12
C LEU A 332 5.16 -5.47 15.23
N GLY A 333 4.54 -6.02 16.26
CA GLY A 333 4.60 -7.44 16.57
C GLY A 333 6.00 -7.88 16.96
N ARG A 334 6.45 -9.03 16.44
CA ARG A 334 7.72 -9.66 16.85
C ARG A 334 8.89 -9.40 15.89
N LYS A 335 8.70 -8.63 14.86
CA LYS A 335 9.69 -8.44 13.79
C LYS A 335 11.10 -8.09 14.32
N TYR A 336 11.19 -7.03 15.10
CA TYR A 336 12.48 -6.57 15.64
C TYR A 336 13.01 -7.49 16.75
N ALA A 337 12.13 -7.93 17.65
CA ALA A 337 12.49 -8.85 18.72
C ALA A 337 13.02 -10.18 18.18
N GLN A 338 12.42 -10.76 17.15
CA GLN A 338 12.90 -11.97 16.48
C GLN A 338 14.25 -11.75 15.81
N SER A 339 14.39 -10.68 15.04
CA SER A 339 15.60 -10.38 14.27
C SER A 339 16.81 -10.13 15.17
N LEU A 340 16.59 -9.52 16.35
CA LEU A 340 17.64 -9.17 17.30
C LEU A 340 17.75 -10.15 18.48
N GLY A 341 16.88 -11.17 18.53
CA GLY A 341 16.90 -12.21 19.55
C GLY A 341 16.50 -11.70 20.94
N LEU A 342 15.52 -10.80 21.03
CA LEU A 342 14.95 -10.35 22.31
C LEU A 342 13.90 -11.35 22.78
N THR A 343 14.22 -12.04 23.88
CA THR A 343 13.32 -12.95 24.57
C THR A 343 13.32 -12.65 26.08
N VAL A 344 12.21 -12.96 26.74
CA VAL A 344 12.12 -12.98 28.20
C VAL A 344 11.64 -14.36 28.65
N LEU A 345 11.92 -14.73 29.89
CA LEU A 345 11.38 -15.96 30.46
C LEU A 345 9.92 -15.75 30.87
N ASP A 346 9.06 -16.67 30.48
CA ASP A 346 7.65 -16.71 30.91
C ASP A 346 7.50 -17.25 32.34
N LYS A 347 6.25 -17.47 32.78
CA LYS A 347 5.93 -17.98 34.12
C LYS A 347 6.46 -19.38 34.38
N GLU A 348 6.63 -20.16 33.31
CA GLU A 348 7.15 -21.53 33.31
C GLU A 348 8.68 -21.59 33.12
N GLY A 349 9.35 -20.42 33.02
CA GLY A 349 10.80 -20.32 32.79
C GLY A 349 11.22 -20.62 31.34
N LYS A 350 10.30 -20.58 30.38
CA LYS A 350 10.59 -20.77 28.97
C LYS A 350 10.81 -19.43 28.27
N PRO A 351 11.76 -19.35 27.30
CA PRO A 351 11.98 -18.14 26.54
C PRO A 351 10.80 -17.88 25.58
N VAL A 352 10.24 -16.68 25.65
CA VAL A 352 9.22 -16.18 24.72
C VAL A 352 9.72 -14.93 24.03
N VAL A 353 9.45 -14.81 22.71
CA VAL A 353 9.79 -13.63 21.93
C VAL A 353 8.82 -12.50 22.28
N VAL A 354 9.36 -11.37 22.67
CA VAL A 354 8.60 -10.17 23.03
C VAL A 354 7.89 -9.58 21.81
N THR A 355 6.70 -9.03 22.00
CA THR A 355 5.97 -8.27 20.99
C THR A 355 6.06 -6.77 21.27
N MET A 356 6.04 -5.93 20.22
CA MET A 356 6.41 -4.53 20.33
C MET A 356 5.39 -3.62 19.65
N GLY A 357 5.23 -2.42 20.20
CA GLY A 357 4.60 -1.27 19.57
C GLY A 357 5.58 -0.10 19.44
N SER A 358 5.34 0.77 18.45
CA SER A 358 6.09 2.02 18.22
C SER A 358 5.11 3.19 18.07
N TYR A 359 5.42 4.33 18.69
CA TYR A 359 4.52 5.45 18.82
C TYR A 359 5.27 6.76 18.71
N GLY A 360 5.13 7.47 17.56
CA GLY A 360 5.87 8.68 17.21
C GLY A 360 5.00 9.94 17.13
N ILE A 361 5.51 11.08 17.60
CA ILE A 361 4.98 12.46 17.42
C ILE A 361 6.13 13.31 16.95
#